data_03fdd14ffda0f6c96da13153ff2fbe16
#
_entry.id   03fdd14ffda0f6c96da13153ff2fbe16
#
_cell.length_a   1.000
_cell.length_b   1.000
_cell.length_c   1.000
_cell.angle_alpha   90.00
_cell.angle_beta   90.00
_cell.angle_gamma   90.00
#
_symmetry.space_group_name_H-M   'P 1'
#
loop_
_entity.id
_entity.type
_entity.pdbx_description
1 polymer ?
#
loop_
_entity_poly.entity_id
_entity_poly.type
_entity_poly.pdbx_seq_one_letter_code
_entity_poly.pdbx_strand_id
1 'polypeptide(L)'
;YLSDFKYKNAEGQDLWDAIGKISKMPVRAMVLTWLTQPGFPVIEIEKQDSTLHLKQRRYMLESDKKSNNGLWSIPLSVGVKDELFQKLFTKKSMSVKLPKDNIGFVANFGRKGFYRVKYDESTLLDLKMLVDQKQIPAIDRWAIQNDLFSLCVSGDETVRNYLDFSDAYYDEDSYLASVNVAHNLSSLYFRAFNEEFSAEIHNYAINYLKKILYDLGWSPKKTDKHTDALMRGFAISTLGKLDDDEVTIESENRYKQFLKNPNSLPPDLVEPVCSVMAWNGNSKTHEELTKLYRNAKTMEEKLRFLGAMCSFKDEKLLLKSLNFSQTSEVRSQNMQLPIMKVAANPYGKKILWPWLKTNWPKLSKKVGRGNPLFNRIVASISSIADDSMEKEIRQFFKKNPTPGTERTQEQTLERIRINSKFLRRMRKEFIP
;
A
#
# COMPACT_ATOMS: atom_id res chain seq x y z
N TYR A 1 6.75 -19.06 32.42
CA TYR A 1 7.76 -19.28 31.39
C TYR A 1 9.10 -18.62 31.73
N LEU A 2 9.16 -17.27 31.88
CA LEU A 2 10.43 -16.57 32.16
C LEU A 2 11.08 -17.05 33.44
N SER A 3 10.31 -17.36 34.48
CA SER A 3 10.80 -17.89 35.75
C SER A 3 11.45 -19.28 35.60
N ASP A 4 10.83 -20.15 34.75
CA ASP A 4 11.30 -21.52 34.54
C ASP A 4 12.63 -21.57 33.75
N PHE A 5 12.83 -20.56 32.88
CA PHE A 5 14.02 -20.43 32.03
C PHE A 5 15.02 -19.38 32.51
N LYS A 6 14.86 -18.87 33.77
CA LYS A 6 15.79 -17.91 34.35
C LYS A 6 17.22 -18.47 34.37
N TYR A 7 18.14 -17.74 33.72
CA TYR A 7 19.56 -18.13 33.54
C TYR A 7 19.80 -19.40 32.73
N LYS A 8 18.80 -19.80 31.88
CA LYS A 8 18.91 -20.94 30.97
C LYS A 8 18.61 -20.51 29.55
N ASN A 9 19.03 -21.31 28.58
CA ASN A 9 18.59 -21.14 27.18
C ASN A 9 17.17 -21.70 27.05
N ALA A 10 16.38 -21.06 26.17
CA ALA A 10 15.06 -21.52 25.78
C ALA A 10 14.94 -21.54 24.28
N GLU A 11 14.19 -22.51 23.75
CA GLU A 11 13.82 -22.60 22.36
C GLU A 11 12.39 -22.08 22.15
N GLY A 12 12.02 -21.79 20.88
CA GLY A 12 10.66 -21.35 20.56
C GLY A 12 9.58 -22.34 21.02
N GLN A 13 9.89 -23.64 21.01
CA GLN A 13 8.97 -24.70 21.45
C GLN A 13 8.59 -24.59 22.91
N ASP A 14 9.56 -24.22 23.78
CA ASP A 14 9.31 -24.07 25.21
C ASP A 14 8.27 -22.98 25.50
N LEU A 15 8.28 -21.90 24.71
CA LEU A 15 7.26 -20.85 24.79
C LEU A 15 5.90 -21.36 24.39
N TRP A 16 5.82 -22.10 23.29
CA TRP A 16 4.54 -22.65 22.82
C TRP A 16 3.95 -23.68 23.77
N ASP A 17 4.78 -24.50 24.37
CA ASP A 17 4.36 -25.49 25.37
C ASP A 17 3.87 -24.79 26.66
N ALA A 18 4.55 -23.74 27.12
CA ALA A 18 4.12 -22.95 28.26
C ALA A 18 2.76 -22.27 28.03
N ILE A 19 2.55 -21.68 26.85
CA ILE A 19 1.27 -21.08 26.47
C ILE A 19 0.19 -22.15 26.37
N GLY A 20 0.50 -23.30 25.74
CA GLY A 20 -0.40 -24.43 25.61
C GLY A 20 -0.89 -24.99 26.94
N LYS A 21 0.01 -25.10 27.91
CA LYS A 21 -0.30 -25.54 29.27
C LYS A 21 -1.32 -24.63 29.97
N ILE A 22 -1.18 -23.32 29.80
CA ILE A 22 -2.07 -22.33 30.45
C ILE A 22 -3.40 -22.22 29.70
N SER A 23 -3.35 -22.14 28.37
CA SER A 23 -4.55 -21.98 27.53
C SER A 23 -5.37 -23.25 27.36
N LYS A 24 -4.81 -24.40 27.70
CA LYS A 24 -5.37 -25.75 27.42
C LYS A 24 -5.62 -26.00 25.92
N MET A 25 -4.87 -25.31 25.08
CA MET A 25 -4.95 -25.40 23.63
C MET A 25 -3.70 -26.10 23.07
N PRO A 26 -3.76 -26.79 21.92
CA PRO A 26 -2.60 -27.43 21.28
C PRO A 26 -1.72 -26.40 20.57
N VAL A 27 -1.23 -25.37 21.31
CA VAL A 27 -0.56 -24.18 20.73
C VAL A 27 0.65 -24.56 19.91
N ARG A 28 1.49 -25.49 20.40
CA ARG A 28 2.66 -25.96 19.65
C ARG A 28 2.27 -26.56 18.30
N ALA A 29 1.28 -27.45 18.26
CA ALA A 29 0.82 -28.05 17.02
C ALA A 29 0.22 -27.00 16.07
N MET A 30 -0.52 -26.02 16.62
CA MET A 30 -1.04 -24.90 15.84
C MET A 30 0.09 -24.09 15.19
N VAL A 31 1.06 -23.64 15.99
CA VAL A 31 2.17 -22.79 15.52
C VAL A 31 3.04 -23.51 14.51
N LEU A 32 3.28 -24.81 14.66
CA LEU A 32 4.04 -25.57 13.69
C LEU A 32 3.44 -25.51 12.29
N THR A 33 2.11 -25.47 12.15
CA THR A 33 1.48 -25.32 10.80
C THR A 33 1.79 -23.98 10.14
N TRP A 34 2.17 -22.96 10.93
CA TRP A 34 2.54 -21.65 10.43
C TRP A 34 4.05 -21.51 10.16
N LEU A 35 4.89 -22.23 10.89
CA LEU A 35 6.35 -22.15 10.76
C LEU A 35 6.91 -23.10 9.69
N THR A 36 6.26 -24.23 9.43
CA THR A 36 6.78 -25.29 8.58
C THR A 36 6.33 -25.23 7.12
N GLN A 37 5.46 -24.28 6.77
CA GLN A 37 5.02 -24.06 5.39
C GLN A 37 5.04 -22.58 5.02
N PRO A 38 5.37 -22.22 3.75
CA PRO A 38 5.40 -20.83 3.32
C PRO A 38 4.00 -20.29 3.07
N GLY A 39 3.84 -18.96 3.26
CA GLY A 39 2.59 -18.24 2.99
C GLY A 39 1.64 -18.25 4.18
N PHE A 40 0.39 -17.89 3.92
CA PHE A 40 -0.69 -17.81 4.91
C PHE A 40 -2.04 -18.09 4.22
N PRO A 41 -3.10 -18.41 4.98
CA PRO A 41 -4.37 -18.80 4.39
C PRO A 41 -5.25 -17.60 4.01
N VAL A 42 -6.11 -17.82 3.01
CA VAL A 42 -7.38 -17.13 2.83
C VAL A 42 -8.50 -18.10 3.18
N ILE A 43 -9.50 -17.62 3.91
CA ILE A 43 -10.73 -18.32 4.21
C ILE A 43 -11.80 -17.81 3.26
N GLU A 44 -12.31 -18.68 2.40
CA GLU A 44 -13.48 -18.45 1.56
C GLU A 44 -14.72 -18.80 2.37
N ILE A 45 -15.70 -17.91 2.36
CA ILE A 45 -16.94 -18.05 3.13
C ILE A 45 -18.11 -17.89 2.18
N GLU A 46 -19.00 -18.89 2.18
CA GLU A 46 -20.29 -18.87 1.50
C GLU A 46 -21.40 -18.99 2.57
N LYS A 47 -22.33 -18.04 2.57
CA LYS A 47 -23.48 -18.03 3.48
C LYS A 47 -24.67 -18.70 2.80
N GLN A 48 -25.19 -19.75 3.43
CA GLN A 48 -26.45 -20.39 3.05
C GLN A 48 -27.40 -20.39 4.26
N ASP A 49 -28.44 -19.59 4.19
CA ASP A 49 -29.35 -19.31 5.31
C ASP A 49 -28.58 -18.85 6.56
N SER A 50 -28.67 -19.63 7.65
CA SER A 50 -27.92 -19.37 8.90
C SER A 50 -26.64 -20.18 9.03
N THR A 51 -26.14 -20.79 7.94
CA THR A 51 -24.93 -21.61 7.97
C THR A 51 -23.85 -20.99 7.09
N LEU A 52 -22.65 -20.84 7.67
CA LEU A 52 -21.45 -20.45 6.94
C LEU A 52 -20.70 -21.70 6.52
N HIS A 53 -20.42 -21.82 5.24
CA HIS A 53 -19.53 -22.83 4.68
C HIS A 53 -18.16 -22.20 4.45
N LEU A 54 -17.15 -22.65 5.21
CA LEU A 54 -15.79 -22.12 5.19
C LEU A 54 -14.85 -23.09 4.53
N LYS A 55 -13.96 -22.56 3.69
CA LYS A 55 -12.89 -23.31 3.05
C LYS A 55 -11.59 -22.54 3.17
N GLN A 56 -10.51 -23.19 3.60
CA GLN A 56 -9.20 -22.57 3.63
C GLN A 56 -8.35 -23.02 2.45
N ARG A 57 -7.56 -22.09 1.91
CA ARG A 57 -6.50 -22.34 0.96
C ARG A 57 -5.35 -21.37 1.17
N ARG A 58 -4.19 -21.63 0.59
CA ARG A 58 -3.09 -20.67 0.59
C ARG A 58 -3.48 -19.41 -0.19
N TYR A 59 -3.19 -18.22 0.37
CA TYR A 59 -3.24 -16.97 -0.36
C TYR A 59 -2.06 -16.87 -1.31
N MET A 60 -2.30 -16.66 -2.60
CA MET A 60 -1.29 -16.59 -3.65
C MET A 60 -1.54 -15.37 -4.52
N LEU A 61 -0.51 -14.57 -4.79
CA LEU A 61 -0.58 -13.44 -5.74
C LEU A 61 -0.49 -13.91 -7.20
N GLU A 62 0.08 -15.08 -7.43
CA GLU A 62 0.06 -15.79 -8.71
C GLU A 62 -0.53 -17.18 -8.46
N SER A 63 -1.62 -17.48 -9.16
CA SER A 63 -2.25 -18.80 -9.03
C SER A 63 -1.40 -19.88 -9.72
N ASP A 64 -0.57 -20.56 -8.96
CA ASP A 64 -0.05 -21.86 -9.35
C ASP A 64 -0.96 -22.94 -8.75
N LYS A 65 -1.78 -23.58 -9.59
CA LYS A 65 -2.73 -24.63 -9.16
C LYS A 65 -2.07 -25.79 -8.42
N LYS A 66 -0.76 -26.02 -8.63
CA LYS A 66 -0.01 -27.13 -8.02
C LYS A 66 0.44 -26.84 -6.57
N SER A 67 0.52 -25.59 -6.14
CA SER A 67 1.07 -25.20 -4.82
C SER A 67 0.01 -24.90 -3.76
N ASN A 68 -1.27 -25.14 -4.02
CA ASN A 68 -2.40 -24.69 -3.20
C ASN A 68 -2.79 -25.64 -2.04
N ASN A 69 -1.88 -26.51 -1.58
CA ASN A 69 -2.17 -27.57 -0.62
C ASN A 69 -1.84 -27.22 0.85
N GLY A 70 -1.57 -25.95 1.17
CA GLY A 70 -1.33 -25.55 2.56
C GLY A 70 -2.57 -25.73 3.43
N LEU A 71 -2.39 -26.28 4.63
CA LEU A 71 -3.41 -26.42 5.66
C LEU A 71 -2.91 -25.84 6.98
N TRP A 72 -3.61 -24.87 7.50
CA TRP A 72 -3.27 -24.19 8.75
C TRP A 72 -4.25 -24.48 9.86
N SER A 73 -3.75 -24.50 11.07
CA SER A 73 -4.59 -24.48 12.28
C SER A 73 -4.94 -23.01 12.57
N ILE A 74 -6.13 -22.58 12.14
CA ILE A 74 -6.54 -21.17 12.15
C ILE A 74 -7.42 -20.91 13.38
N PRO A 75 -7.05 -20.00 14.29
CA PRO A 75 -7.97 -19.52 15.33
C PRO A 75 -9.03 -18.63 14.69
N LEU A 76 -10.11 -19.26 14.22
CA LEU A 76 -11.23 -18.57 13.60
C LEU A 76 -11.98 -17.75 14.62
N SER A 77 -12.28 -16.50 14.28
CA SER A 77 -13.21 -15.64 15.01
C SER A 77 -14.28 -15.10 14.06
N VAL A 78 -15.54 -15.14 14.46
CA VAL A 78 -16.68 -14.58 13.73
C VAL A 78 -17.51 -13.75 14.72
N GLY A 79 -17.61 -12.44 14.45
CA GLY A 79 -18.46 -11.53 15.20
C GLY A 79 -19.82 -11.38 14.55
N VAL A 80 -20.89 -11.50 15.33
CA VAL A 80 -22.28 -11.31 14.90
C VAL A 80 -22.97 -10.47 15.94
N LYS A 81 -23.34 -9.23 15.64
CA LYS A 81 -23.83 -8.26 16.64
C LYS A 81 -22.87 -8.22 17.85
N ASP A 82 -23.37 -8.48 19.04
CA ASP A 82 -22.59 -8.50 20.30
C ASP A 82 -22.00 -9.88 20.63
N GLU A 83 -22.22 -10.88 19.79
CA GLU A 83 -21.75 -12.26 20.01
C GLU A 83 -20.45 -12.50 19.25
N LEU A 84 -19.51 -13.19 19.91
CA LEU A 84 -18.23 -13.61 19.34
C LEU A 84 -18.15 -15.14 19.33
N PHE A 85 -18.18 -15.72 18.14
CA PHE A 85 -17.91 -17.12 17.92
C PHE A 85 -16.43 -17.35 17.69
N GLN A 86 -15.84 -18.31 18.42
CA GLN A 86 -14.42 -18.68 18.25
C GLN A 86 -14.28 -20.20 18.14
N LYS A 87 -13.50 -20.65 17.16
CA LYS A 87 -13.23 -22.08 16.97
C LYS A 87 -11.88 -22.29 16.28
N LEU A 88 -11.20 -23.38 16.61
CA LEU A 88 -10.00 -23.79 15.89
C LEU A 88 -10.39 -24.48 14.56
N PHE A 89 -10.01 -23.89 13.43
CA PHE A 89 -10.25 -24.40 12.10
C PHE A 89 -9.00 -25.12 11.56
N THR A 90 -8.99 -26.45 11.64
CA THR A 90 -7.84 -27.31 11.29
C THR A 90 -8.06 -28.16 10.05
N LYS A 91 -9.26 -28.16 9.49
CA LYS A 91 -9.62 -28.97 8.30
C LYS A 91 -9.63 -28.09 7.04
N LYS A 92 -9.68 -28.69 5.88
CA LYS A 92 -9.80 -27.96 4.60
C LYS A 92 -11.11 -27.17 4.50
N SER A 93 -12.18 -27.68 5.07
CA SER A 93 -13.51 -27.05 5.12
C SER A 93 -14.17 -27.27 6.48
N MET A 94 -15.06 -26.37 6.83
CA MET A 94 -15.85 -26.40 8.06
C MET A 94 -17.17 -25.66 7.84
N SER A 95 -18.22 -26.06 8.56
CA SER A 95 -19.46 -25.29 8.64
C SER A 95 -19.65 -24.73 10.03
N VAL A 96 -20.19 -23.51 10.09
CA VAL A 96 -20.52 -22.79 11.32
C VAL A 96 -21.95 -22.33 11.22
N LYS A 97 -22.77 -22.66 12.21
CA LYS A 97 -24.15 -22.20 12.30
C LYS A 97 -24.18 -20.86 13.03
N LEU A 98 -24.74 -19.85 12.41
CA LEU A 98 -24.97 -18.54 13.01
C LEU A 98 -26.33 -18.53 13.77
N PRO A 99 -26.54 -17.60 14.71
CA PRO A 99 -27.84 -17.31 15.26
C PRO A 99 -28.85 -17.01 14.14
N LYS A 100 -30.12 -17.37 14.36
CA LYS A 100 -31.21 -16.92 13.47
C LYS A 100 -31.32 -15.39 13.58
N ASP A 101 -31.76 -14.72 12.54
CA ASP A 101 -31.97 -13.27 12.49
C ASP A 101 -30.70 -12.41 12.54
N ASN A 102 -29.57 -12.92 12.04
CA ASN A 102 -28.38 -12.06 11.84
C ASN A 102 -28.48 -11.29 10.52
N ILE A 103 -28.28 -9.96 10.60
CA ILE A 103 -28.23 -9.07 9.43
C ILE A 103 -26.88 -9.17 8.73
N GLY A 104 -25.82 -9.62 9.43
CA GLY A 104 -24.48 -9.77 8.89
C GLY A 104 -23.50 -10.29 9.93
N PHE A 105 -22.31 -10.65 9.48
CA PHE A 105 -21.23 -11.15 10.35
C PHE A 105 -19.88 -10.65 9.83
N VAL A 106 -18.88 -10.60 10.70
CA VAL A 106 -17.48 -10.28 10.36
C VAL A 106 -16.60 -11.44 10.77
N ALA A 107 -15.93 -12.06 9.80
CA ALA A 107 -14.92 -13.07 10.07
C ALA A 107 -13.53 -12.40 10.27
N ASN A 108 -12.66 -13.06 11.04
CA ASN A 108 -11.44 -12.46 11.58
C ASN A 108 -11.71 -11.23 12.46
N PHE A 109 -12.78 -11.31 13.25
CA PHE A 109 -13.26 -10.21 14.07
C PHE A 109 -12.17 -9.66 15.00
N GLY A 110 -12.02 -8.33 14.98
CA GLY A 110 -10.94 -7.63 15.67
C GLY A 110 -9.55 -7.83 15.04
N ARG A 111 -9.46 -8.44 13.86
CA ARG A 111 -8.23 -8.69 13.09
C ARG A 111 -7.12 -9.41 13.87
N LYS A 112 -7.50 -10.34 14.73
CA LYS A 112 -6.56 -11.06 15.61
C LYS A 112 -5.86 -12.24 14.92
N GLY A 113 -6.42 -12.76 13.83
CA GLY A 113 -5.85 -13.87 13.07
C GLY A 113 -5.00 -13.42 11.89
N PHE A 114 -3.94 -14.16 11.58
CA PHE A 114 -3.07 -13.88 10.42
C PHE A 114 -3.61 -14.60 9.17
N TYR A 115 -4.80 -14.22 8.72
CA TYR A 115 -5.44 -14.74 7.51
C TYR A 115 -6.31 -13.69 6.85
N ARG A 116 -6.58 -13.86 5.55
CA ARG A 116 -7.53 -13.05 4.79
C ARG A 116 -8.88 -13.74 4.72
N VAL A 117 -9.91 -12.95 4.45
CA VAL A 117 -11.27 -13.44 4.27
C VAL A 117 -11.77 -13.05 2.88
N LYS A 118 -12.32 -14.04 2.17
CA LYS A 118 -13.09 -13.84 0.95
C LYS A 118 -14.55 -14.16 1.25
N TYR A 119 -15.42 -13.17 1.14
CA TYR A 119 -16.86 -13.32 1.29
C TYR A 119 -17.52 -13.59 -0.05
N ASP A 120 -18.68 -14.22 -0.05
CA ASP A 120 -19.57 -14.27 -1.21
C ASP A 120 -20.21 -12.89 -1.47
N GLU A 121 -20.79 -12.72 -2.66
CA GLU A 121 -21.36 -11.45 -3.10
C GLU A 121 -22.49 -10.96 -2.19
N SER A 122 -23.38 -11.84 -1.76
CA SER A 122 -24.50 -11.50 -0.87
C SER A 122 -24.01 -10.98 0.49
N THR A 123 -23.01 -11.64 1.07
CA THR A 123 -22.37 -11.21 2.32
C THR A 123 -21.63 -9.89 2.15
N LEU A 124 -20.97 -9.64 1.01
CA LEU A 124 -20.32 -8.35 0.74
C LEU A 124 -21.34 -7.20 0.68
N LEU A 125 -22.54 -7.43 0.14
CA LEU A 125 -23.61 -6.42 0.14
C LEU A 125 -24.08 -6.10 1.56
N ASP A 126 -24.30 -7.12 2.39
CA ASP A 126 -24.64 -6.94 3.82
C ASP A 126 -23.54 -6.13 4.54
N LEU A 127 -22.27 -6.50 4.31
CA LEU A 127 -21.12 -5.83 4.92
C LEU A 127 -20.97 -4.39 4.43
N LYS A 128 -21.26 -4.10 3.16
CA LYS A 128 -21.24 -2.73 2.60
C LYS A 128 -22.18 -1.82 3.39
N MET A 129 -23.40 -2.28 3.66
CA MET A 129 -24.37 -1.53 4.49
C MET A 129 -23.89 -1.34 5.91
N LEU A 130 -23.33 -2.38 6.55
CA LEU A 130 -22.84 -2.30 7.94
C LEU A 130 -21.61 -1.38 8.07
N VAL A 131 -20.78 -1.32 7.04
CA VAL A 131 -19.62 -0.40 6.94
C VAL A 131 -20.11 1.03 6.82
N ASP A 132 -20.99 1.30 5.86
CA ASP A 132 -21.58 2.63 5.62
C ASP A 132 -22.24 3.21 6.87
N GLN A 133 -23.02 2.38 7.57
CA GLN A 133 -23.69 2.73 8.83
C GLN A 133 -22.77 2.71 10.06
N LYS A 134 -21.48 2.37 9.90
CA LYS A 134 -20.49 2.24 10.99
C LYS A 134 -20.89 1.29 12.10
N GLN A 135 -21.66 0.27 11.76
CA GLN A 135 -22.19 -0.71 12.74
C GLN A 135 -21.16 -1.79 13.14
N ILE A 136 -19.98 -1.79 12.53
CA ILE A 136 -18.86 -2.66 12.87
C ILE A 136 -17.61 -1.84 13.28
N PRO A 137 -16.73 -2.42 14.12
CA PRO A 137 -15.54 -1.73 14.61
C PRO A 137 -14.65 -1.22 13.48
N ALA A 138 -14.01 -0.07 13.67
CA ALA A 138 -13.15 0.58 12.68
C ALA A 138 -12.03 -0.33 12.15
N ILE A 139 -11.45 -1.16 13.03
CA ILE A 139 -10.39 -2.12 12.63
C ILE A 139 -10.93 -3.18 11.67
N ASP A 140 -12.18 -3.60 11.84
CA ASP A 140 -12.81 -4.58 10.98
C ASP A 140 -13.27 -3.94 9.67
N ARG A 141 -13.76 -2.68 9.69
CA ARG A 141 -14.01 -1.90 8.47
C ARG A 141 -12.75 -1.80 7.64
N TRP A 142 -11.61 -1.40 8.24
CA TRP A 142 -10.32 -1.41 7.56
C TRP A 142 -9.97 -2.80 7.01
N ALA A 143 -10.17 -3.86 7.78
CA ALA A 143 -9.78 -5.21 7.41
C ALA A 143 -10.52 -5.73 6.18
N ILE A 144 -11.85 -5.49 6.09
CA ILE A 144 -12.69 -5.96 4.99
C ILE A 144 -12.21 -5.37 3.65
N GLN A 145 -12.06 -4.05 3.54
CA GLN A 145 -11.62 -3.42 2.31
C GLN A 145 -10.15 -3.78 1.96
N ASN A 146 -9.28 -3.95 2.97
CA ASN A 146 -7.89 -4.35 2.74
C ASN A 146 -7.77 -5.80 2.23
N ASP A 147 -8.63 -6.71 2.72
CA ASP A 147 -8.72 -8.07 2.20
C ASP A 147 -9.29 -8.06 0.78
N LEU A 148 -10.37 -7.32 0.55
CA LEU A 148 -11.01 -7.20 -0.78
C LEU A 148 -10.01 -6.66 -1.82
N PHE A 149 -9.28 -5.58 -1.52
CA PHE A 149 -8.26 -5.04 -2.42
C PHE A 149 -7.15 -6.06 -2.71
N SER A 150 -6.71 -6.78 -1.69
CA SER A 150 -5.69 -7.81 -1.86
C SER A 150 -6.16 -8.97 -2.72
N LEU A 151 -7.44 -9.32 -2.64
CA LEU A 151 -8.09 -10.33 -3.49
C LEU A 151 -8.19 -9.83 -4.95
N CYS A 152 -8.39 -8.54 -5.20
CA CYS A 152 -8.29 -7.96 -6.55
C CYS A 152 -6.87 -8.14 -7.12
N VAL A 153 -5.83 -7.87 -6.32
CA VAL A 153 -4.45 -8.02 -6.75
C VAL A 153 -4.10 -9.48 -7.06
N SER A 154 -4.64 -10.46 -6.32
CA SER A 154 -4.46 -11.88 -6.61
C SER A 154 -5.32 -12.39 -7.78
N GLY A 155 -6.39 -11.68 -8.13
CA GLY A 155 -7.35 -12.08 -9.15
C GLY A 155 -8.45 -13.01 -8.63
N ASP A 156 -8.63 -13.06 -7.32
CA ASP A 156 -9.73 -13.75 -6.65
C ASP A 156 -11.00 -12.88 -6.58
N GLU A 157 -10.85 -11.57 -6.86
CA GLU A 157 -11.93 -10.58 -6.87
C GLU A 157 -11.72 -9.56 -7.98
N THR A 158 -12.78 -8.83 -8.37
CA THR A 158 -12.75 -7.81 -9.41
C THR A 158 -12.46 -6.42 -8.84
N VAL A 159 -11.85 -5.55 -9.64
CA VAL A 159 -11.63 -4.16 -9.26
C VAL A 159 -12.95 -3.40 -9.19
N ARG A 160 -13.93 -3.72 -10.06
CA ARG A 160 -15.27 -3.13 -10.01
C ARG A 160 -15.95 -3.36 -8.67
N ASN A 161 -15.90 -4.59 -8.14
CA ASN A 161 -16.44 -4.91 -6.81
C ASN A 161 -15.74 -4.11 -5.71
N TYR A 162 -14.41 -3.91 -5.83
CA TYR A 162 -13.69 -3.06 -4.88
C TYR A 162 -14.11 -1.59 -4.98
N LEU A 163 -14.23 -1.05 -6.19
CA LEU A 163 -14.66 0.34 -6.39
C LEU A 163 -16.07 0.55 -5.83
N ASP A 164 -17.02 -0.32 -6.17
CA ASP A 164 -18.37 -0.27 -5.62
C ASP A 164 -18.40 -0.36 -4.09
N PHE A 165 -17.62 -1.29 -3.52
CA PHE A 165 -17.53 -1.45 -2.06
C PHE A 165 -16.90 -0.22 -1.39
N SER A 166 -15.98 0.47 -2.07
CA SER A 166 -15.29 1.65 -1.52
C SER A 166 -16.22 2.84 -1.27
N ASP A 167 -17.40 2.90 -1.90
CA ASP A 167 -18.39 3.94 -1.66
C ASP A 167 -18.91 3.95 -0.20
N ALA A 168 -18.93 2.78 0.46
CA ALA A 168 -19.31 2.67 1.87
C ALA A 168 -18.34 3.39 2.84
N TYR A 169 -17.19 3.82 2.37
CA TYR A 169 -16.20 4.56 3.17
C TYR A 169 -16.25 6.06 2.93
N TYR A 170 -17.21 6.57 2.17
CA TYR A 170 -17.28 8.00 1.84
C TYR A 170 -17.25 8.90 3.07
N ASP A 171 -17.95 8.52 4.13
CA ASP A 171 -18.00 9.22 5.41
C ASP A 171 -17.16 8.54 6.52
N GLU A 172 -16.12 7.77 6.16
CA GLU A 172 -15.27 7.05 7.12
C GLU A 172 -14.49 8.01 8.04
N ASP A 173 -14.60 7.78 9.35
CA ASP A 173 -13.99 8.60 10.41
C ASP A 173 -12.72 7.99 11.02
N SER A 174 -12.42 6.74 10.71
CA SER A 174 -11.17 6.10 11.12
C SER A 174 -10.05 6.42 10.13
N TYR A 175 -9.00 7.08 10.62
CA TYR A 175 -7.82 7.35 9.81
C TYR A 175 -7.27 6.11 9.09
N LEU A 176 -7.18 4.97 9.80
CA LEU A 176 -6.61 3.75 9.22
C LEU A 176 -7.40 3.23 8.02
N ALA A 177 -8.72 3.20 8.13
CA ALA A 177 -9.58 2.76 7.03
C ALA A 177 -9.56 3.77 5.89
N SER A 178 -9.76 5.06 6.21
CA SER A 178 -9.83 6.14 5.22
C SER A 178 -8.53 6.29 4.42
N VAL A 179 -7.36 6.33 5.08
CA VAL A 179 -6.07 6.45 4.38
C VAL A 179 -5.80 5.25 3.48
N ASN A 180 -6.20 4.05 3.89
CA ASN A 180 -5.98 2.84 3.10
C ASN A 180 -6.86 2.81 1.85
N VAL A 181 -8.14 3.20 1.95
CA VAL A 181 -9.02 3.37 0.78
C VAL A 181 -8.45 4.42 -0.17
N ALA A 182 -8.06 5.60 0.34
CA ALA A 182 -7.47 6.67 -0.47
C ALA A 182 -6.20 6.21 -1.21
N HIS A 183 -5.32 5.47 -0.53
CA HIS A 183 -4.13 4.89 -1.16
C HIS A 183 -4.47 3.84 -2.21
N ASN A 184 -5.44 2.97 -1.97
CA ASN A 184 -5.85 1.93 -2.90
C ASN A 184 -6.45 2.54 -4.18
N LEU A 185 -7.39 3.49 -4.05
CA LEU A 185 -7.98 4.20 -5.20
C LEU A 185 -6.92 4.95 -6.01
N SER A 186 -6.02 5.67 -5.36
CA SER A 186 -4.90 6.36 -6.02
C SER A 186 -3.95 5.38 -6.72
N SER A 187 -3.66 4.24 -6.08
CA SER A 187 -2.81 3.19 -6.67
C SER A 187 -3.44 2.57 -7.91
N LEU A 188 -4.75 2.33 -7.91
CA LEU A 188 -5.49 1.84 -9.07
C LEU A 188 -5.40 2.84 -10.23
N TYR A 189 -5.67 4.13 -9.95
CA TYR A 189 -5.56 5.18 -10.97
C TYR A 189 -4.15 5.27 -11.57
N PHE A 190 -3.10 5.39 -10.76
CA PHE A 190 -1.73 5.50 -11.27
C PHE A 190 -1.24 4.23 -11.99
N ARG A 191 -1.85 3.08 -11.69
CA ARG A 191 -1.61 1.84 -12.44
C ARG A 191 -2.28 1.88 -13.82
N ALA A 192 -3.49 2.40 -13.88
CA ALA A 192 -4.29 2.53 -15.09
C ALA A 192 -4.07 3.87 -15.83
N PHE A 193 -3.07 4.67 -15.47
CA PHE A 193 -2.89 6.06 -15.88
C PHE A 193 -2.96 6.28 -17.41
N ASN A 194 -2.46 5.32 -18.21
CA ASN A 194 -2.47 5.40 -19.68
C ASN A 194 -3.53 4.48 -20.32
N GLU A 195 -4.46 3.95 -19.55
CA GLU A 195 -5.50 3.05 -20.03
C GLU A 195 -6.78 3.83 -20.36
N GLU A 196 -7.53 3.36 -21.34
CA GLU A 196 -8.79 4.01 -21.78
C GLU A 196 -9.82 4.12 -20.65
N PHE A 197 -9.82 3.15 -19.73
CA PHE A 197 -10.72 3.12 -18.57
C PHE A 197 -10.21 3.93 -17.36
N SER A 198 -9.09 4.62 -17.47
CA SER A 198 -8.51 5.39 -16.35
C SER A 198 -9.45 6.45 -15.79
N ALA A 199 -10.31 7.03 -16.63
CA ALA A 199 -11.29 8.06 -16.24
C ALA A 199 -12.32 7.55 -15.23
N GLU A 200 -12.74 6.28 -15.32
CA GLU A 200 -13.67 5.69 -14.35
C GLU A 200 -13.03 5.61 -12.96
N ILE A 201 -11.80 5.09 -12.90
CA ILE A 201 -11.06 4.98 -11.63
C ILE A 201 -10.68 6.37 -11.07
N HIS A 202 -10.37 7.32 -11.95
CA HIS A 202 -10.10 8.71 -11.57
C HIS A 202 -11.26 9.31 -10.78
N ASN A 203 -12.50 9.11 -11.25
CA ASN A 203 -13.69 9.64 -10.60
C ASN A 203 -13.86 9.13 -9.15
N TYR A 204 -13.63 7.84 -8.92
CA TYR A 204 -13.64 7.30 -7.55
C TYR A 204 -12.54 7.94 -6.68
N ALA A 205 -11.32 8.03 -7.21
CA ALA A 205 -10.20 8.57 -6.45
C ALA A 205 -10.36 10.06 -6.12
N ILE A 206 -10.75 10.88 -7.10
CA ILE A 206 -10.89 12.32 -6.92
C ILE A 206 -12.03 12.67 -5.98
N ASN A 207 -13.21 12.03 -6.12
CA ASN A 207 -14.36 12.27 -5.27
C ASN A 207 -14.06 11.93 -3.81
N TYR A 208 -13.43 10.79 -3.57
CA TYR A 208 -13.05 10.36 -2.22
C TYR A 208 -12.04 11.32 -1.57
N LEU A 209 -11.01 11.73 -2.30
CA LEU A 209 -9.98 12.64 -1.79
C LEU A 209 -10.50 14.08 -1.61
N LYS A 210 -11.42 14.55 -2.47
CA LYS A 210 -12.10 15.85 -2.29
C LYS A 210 -12.92 15.87 -1.01
N LYS A 211 -13.65 14.78 -0.70
CA LYS A 211 -14.37 14.64 0.56
C LYS A 211 -13.43 14.75 1.76
N ILE A 212 -12.32 14.03 1.75
CA ILE A 212 -11.32 14.10 2.81
C ILE A 212 -10.79 15.54 2.98
N LEU A 213 -10.44 16.21 1.88
CA LEU A 213 -9.92 17.57 1.95
C LEU A 213 -10.99 18.58 2.38
N TYR A 214 -12.24 18.37 1.98
CA TYR A 214 -13.38 19.19 2.43
C TYR A 214 -13.55 19.10 3.96
N ASP A 215 -13.54 17.92 4.54
CA ASP A 215 -13.72 17.71 5.98
C ASP A 215 -12.57 18.30 6.81
N LEU A 216 -11.34 18.07 6.36
CA LEU A 216 -10.13 18.53 7.05
C LEU A 216 -9.84 20.01 6.82
N GLY A 217 -10.22 20.54 5.65
CA GLY A 217 -9.86 21.87 5.18
C GLY A 217 -8.36 22.02 4.89
N TRP A 218 -7.97 23.15 4.34
CA TRP A 218 -6.59 23.48 4.00
C TRP A 218 -5.71 23.83 5.18
N SER A 219 -6.28 24.50 6.18
CA SER A 219 -5.53 25.01 7.32
C SER A 219 -5.67 24.10 8.54
N PRO A 220 -4.56 23.82 9.26
CA PRO A 220 -4.63 23.07 10.51
C PRO A 220 -5.59 23.73 11.50
N LYS A 221 -6.41 22.92 12.17
CA LYS A 221 -7.32 23.32 13.24
C LYS A 221 -6.70 22.94 14.60
N LYS A 222 -7.03 23.66 15.67
CA LYS A 222 -6.57 23.34 17.04
C LYS A 222 -7.01 21.96 17.52
N THR A 223 -8.07 21.43 16.93
CA THR A 223 -8.65 20.11 17.24
C THR A 223 -8.05 18.98 16.42
N ASP A 224 -7.19 19.28 15.44
CA ASP A 224 -6.61 18.27 14.57
C ASP A 224 -5.73 17.29 15.35
N LYS A 225 -5.86 16.03 15.00
CA LYS A 225 -4.93 14.97 15.40
C LYS A 225 -3.71 14.99 14.48
N HIS A 226 -2.61 14.41 14.91
CA HIS A 226 -1.42 14.25 14.05
C HIS A 226 -1.76 13.56 12.72
N THR A 227 -2.65 12.57 12.75
CA THR A 227 -3.13 11.84 11.57
C THR A 227 -3.86 12.72 10.56
N ASP A 228 -4.54 13.79 11.02
CA ASP A 228 -5.27 14.71 10.14
C ASP A 228 -4.32 15.55 9.29
N ALA A 229 -3.18 15.97 9.85
CA ALA A 229 -2.13 16.65 9.11
C ALA A 229 -1.53 15.76 8.01
N LEU A 230 -1.28 14.48 8.31
CA LEU A 230 -0.80 13.49 7.33
C LEU A 230 -1.81 13.28 6.20
N MET A 231 -3.08 13.11 6.56
CA MET A 231 -4.15 12.87 5.59
C MET A 231 -4.39 14.09 4.69
N ARG A 232 -4.39 15.30 5.26
CA ARG A 232 -4.51 16.56 4.53
C ARG A 232 -3.39 16.70 3.50
N GLY A 233 -2.15 16.48 3.91
CA GLY A 233 -0.99 16.53 3.00
C GLY A 233 -1.06 15.50 1.89
N PHE A 234 -1.50 14.27 2.22
CA PHE A 234 -1.71 13.22 1.23
C PHE A 234 -2.82 13.58 0.23
N ALA A 235 -3.97 14.06 0.71
CA ALA A 235 -5.09 14.45 -0.13
C ALA A 235 -4.70 15.59 -1.10
N ILE A 236 -4.08 16.67 -0.61
CA ILE A 236 -3.61 17.80 -1.44
C ILE A 236 -2.62 17.30 -2.51
N SER A 237 -1.58 16.57 -2.10
CA SER A 237 -0.56 16.10 -3.04
C SER A 237 -1.13 15.16 -4.10
N THR A 238 -2.11 14.33 -3.73
CA THR A 238 -2.70 13.37 -4.67
C THR A 238 -3.72 14.03 -5.57
N LEU A 239 -4.61 14.89 -5.05
CA LEU A 239 -5.56 15.68 -5.85
C LEU A 239 -4.85 16.53 -6.91
N GLY A 240 -3.73 17.18 -6.55
CA GLY A 240 -2.93 17.89 -7.54
C GLY A 240 -2.38 16.99 -8.65
N LYS A 241 -2.07 15.72 -8.37
CA LYS A 241 -1.64 14.74 -9.38
C LYS A 241 -2.81 14.09 -10.14
N LEU A 242 -4.02 14.26 -9.64
CA LEU A 242 -5.27 13.94 -10.33
C LEU A 242 -5.78 15.13 -11.16
N ASP A 243 -4.97 16.17 -11.30
CA ASP A 243 -5.26 17.39 -12.05
C ASP A 243 -6.54 18.12 -11.57
N ASP A 244 -6.77 18.14 -10.24
CA ASP A 244 -7.84 18.92 -9.63
C ASP A 244 -7.54 20.42 -9.70
N ASP A 245 -8.41 21.18 -10.38
CA ASP A 245 -8.21 22.60 -10.64
C ASP A 245 -8.25 23.45 -9.36
N GLU A 246 -9.17 23.14 -8.42
CA GLU A 246 -9.32 23.91 -7.17
C GLU A 246 -8.06 23.76 -6.31
N VAL A 247 -7.56 22.52 -6.20
CA VAL A 247 -6.32 22.24 -5.44
C VAL A 247 -5.11 22.87 -6.14
N THR A 248 -5.08 22.89 -7.45
CA THR A 248 -4.00 23.50 -8.23
C THR A 248 -3.97 25.02 -8.01
N ILE A 249 -5.11 25.71 -8.12
CA ILE A 249 -5.24 27.15 -7.93
C ILE A 249 -4.85 27.54 -6.49
N GLU A 250 -5.39 26.84 -5.50
CA GLU A 250 -5.09 27.16 -4.08
C GLU A 250 -3.62 26.86 -3.74
N SER A 251 -3.04 25.78 -4.29
CA SER A 251 -1.61 25.49 -4.14
C SER A 251 -0.74 26.59 -4.74
N GLU A 252 -1.11 27.11 -5.91
CA GLU A 252 -0.39 28.22 -6.56
C GLU A 252 -0.40 29.48 -5.69
N ASN A 253 -1.56 29.84 -5.13
CA ASN A 253 -1.69 30.99 -4.24
C ASN A 253 -0.81 30.85 -2.99
N ARG A 254 -0.86 29.68 -2.35
CA ARG A 254 -0.05 29.39 -1.17
C ARG A 254 1.43 29.34 -1.47
N TYR A 255 1.83 28.76 -2.60
CA TYR A 255 3.23 28.71 -3.04
C TYR A 255 3.80 30.11 -3.27
N LYS A 256 3.05 30.99 -3.95
CA LYS A 256 3.45 32.41 -4.17
C LYS A 256 3.65 33.16 -2.84
N GLN A 257 2.80 32.90 -1.85
CA GLN A 257 2.95 33.47 -0.51
C GLN A 257 4.17 32.88 0.21
N PHE A 258 4.35 31.57 0.13
CA PHE A 258 5.48 30.87 0.74
C PHE A 258 6.84 31.34 0.20
N LEU A 259 6.96 31.60 -1.10
CA LEU A 259 8.18 32.16 -1.69
C LEU A 259 8.53 33.54 -1.15
N LYS A 260 7.53 34.36 -0.75
CA LYS A 260 7.74 35.69 -0.14
C LYS A 260 8.00 35.58 1.36
N ASN A 261 7.29 34.69 2.04
CA ASN A 261 7.37 34.49 3.49
C ASN A 261 7.28 32.97 3.79
N PRO A 262 8.40 32.28 4.07
CA PRO A 262 8.40 30.87 4.40
C PRO A 262 7.52 30.44 5.58
N ASN A 263 7.22 31.37 6.48
CA ASN A 263 6.34 31.09 7.63
C ASN A 263 4.84 31.14 7.29
N SER A 264 4.47 31.52 6.06
CA SER A 264 3.06 31.56 5.63
C SER A 264 2.44 30.18 5.38
N LEU A 265 3.26 29.14 5.26
CA LEU A 265 2.80 27.80 4.99
C LEU A 265 3.17 26.86 6.15
N PRO A 266 2.20 26.15 6.74
CA PRO A 266 2.48 25.15 7.76
C PRO A 266 3.50 24.09 7.27
N PRO A 267 4.44 23.64 8.12
CA PRO A 267 5.48 22.71 7.73
C PRO A 267 4.98 21.44 7.02
N ASP A 268 3.83 20.89 7.45
CA ASP A 268 3.22 19.68 6.89
C ASP A 268 2.64 19.90 5.49
N LEU A 269 2.40 21.13 5.08
CA LEU A 269 1.87 21.50 3.77
C LEU A 269 2.97 21.89 2.76
N VAL A 270 4.21 22.07 3.19
CA VAL A 270 5.31 22.51 2.30
C VAL A 270 5.55 21.49 1.18
N GLU A 271 5.76 20.21 1.49
CA GLU A 271 5.96 19.19 0.45
C GLU A 271 4.72 18.99 -0.42
N PRO A 272 3.50 18.84 0.11
CA PRO A 272 2.28 18.74 -0.70
C PRO A 272 2.11 19.88 -1.69
N VAL A 273 2.14 21.15 -1.23
CA VAL A 273 1.98 22.32 -2.09
C VAL A 273 3.10 22.41 -3.13
N CYS A 274 4.36 22.24 -2.73
CA CYS A 274 5.49 22.21 -3.67
C CYS A 274 5.37 21.08 -4.70
N SER A 275 4.82 19.91 -4.33
CA SER A 275 4.60 18.79 -5.24
C SER A 275 3.53 19.07 -6.28
N VAL A 276 2.44 19.75 -5.90
CA VAL A 276 1.40 20.21 -6.83
C VAL A 276 1.97 21.24 -7.80
N MET A 277 2.76 22.20 -7.29
CA MET A 277 3.43 23.18 -8.13
C MET A 277 4.43 22.57 -9.10
N ALA A 278 5.16 21.54 -8.67
CA ALA A 278 6.07 20.80 -9.55
C ALA A 278 5.29 20.03 -10.64
N TRP A 279 4.17 19.39 -10.28
CA TRP A 279 3.35 18.63 -11.22
C TRP A 279 2.90 19.46 -12.41
N ASN A 280 2.46 20.70 -12.18
CA ASN A 280 2.02 21.65 -13.20
C ASN A 280 3.11 22.66 -13.62
N GLY A 281 4.34 22.50 -13.11
CA GLY A 281 5.42 23.46 -13.23
C GLY A 281 6.35 23.23 -14.43
N ASN A 282 7.32 24.13 -14.55
CA ASN A 282 8.31 24.16 -15.61
C ASN A 282 9.75 24.31 -15.05
N SER A 283 10.71 24.61 -15.91
CA SER A 283 12.13 24.78 -15.52
C SER A 283 12.32 25.84 -14.44
N LYS A 284 11.54 26.91 -14.44
CA LYS A 284 11.61 27.96 -13.39
C LYS A 284 11.21 27.39 -12.03
N THR A 285 10.10 26.63 -11.98
CA THR A 285 9.66 25.97 -10.75
C THR A 285 10.73 24.99 -10.24
N HIS A 286 11.39 24.24 -11.13
CA HIS A 286 12.46 23.34 -10.73
C HIS A 286 13.65 24.09 -10.13
N GLU A 287 14.03 25.25 -10.69
CA GLU A 287 15.10 26.09 -10.17
C GLU A 287 14.75 26.71 -8.81
N GLU A 288 13.51 27.16 -8.62
CA GLU A 288 13.00 27.64 -7.35
C GLU A 288 13.07 26.55 -6.27
N LEU A 289 12.59 25.34 -6.54
CA LEU A 289 12.69 24.21 -5.62
C LEU A 289 14.14 23.81 -5.32
N THR A 290 15.03 23.86 -6.31
CA THR A 290 16.47 23.62 -6.11
C THR A 290 17.08 24.67 -5.19
N LYS A 291 16.72 25.96 -5.37
CA LYS A 291 17.15 27.04 -4.50
C LYS A 291 16.62 26.89 -3.08
N LEU A 292 15.35 26.50 -2.92
CA LEU A 292 14.76 26.19 -1.62
C LEU A 292 15.51 25.04 -0.93
N TYR A 293 15.81 23.96 -1.64
CA TYR A 293 16.62 22.85 -1.13
C TYR A 293 17.99 23.33 -0.60
N ARG A 294 18.69 24.17 -1.36
CA ARG A 294 20.03 24.67 -0.98
C ARG A 294 19.96 25.57 0.25
N ASN A 295 18.93 26.40 0.37
CA ASN A 295 18.73 27.35 1.45
C ASN A 295 18.08 26.72 2.71
N ALA A 296 17.57 25.48 2.62
CA ALA A 296 16.94 24.78 3.73
C ALA A 296 17.94 24.56 4.87
N LYS A 297 17.50 24.85 6.10
CA LYS A 297 18.33 24.79 7.32
C LYS A 297 18.41 23.39 7.90
N THR A 298 17.38 22.60 7.75
CA THR A 298 17.29 21.23 8.30
C THR A 298 17.32 20.19 7.18
N MET A 299 17.68 18.95 7.54
CA MET A 299 17.62 17.84 6.59
C MET A 299 16.19 17.49 6.21
N GLU A 300 15.26 17.66 7.13
CA GLU A 300 13.84 17.44 6.89
C GLU A 300 13.30 18.38 5.81
N GLU A 301 13.58 19.68 5.92
CA GLU A 301 13.21 20.67 4.88
C GLU A 301 13.86 20.30 3.52
N LYS A 302 15.13 19.92 3.51
CA LYS A 302 15.81 19.46 2.28
C LYS A 302 15.08 18.30 1.64
N LEU A 303 14.65 17.32 2.42
CA LEU A 303 13.95 16.13 1.90
C LEU A 303 12.57 16.48 1.34
N ARG A 304 11.86 17.44 1.92
CA ARG A 304 10.58 17.95 1.38
C ARG A 304 10.76 18.51 -0.04
N PHE A 305 11.73 19.39 -0.23
CA PHE A 305 12.00 19.98 -1.56
C PHE A 305 12.55 18.96 -2.55
N LEU A 306 13.42 18.06 -2.08
CA LEU A 306 13.95 16.98 -2.91
C LEU A 306 12.83 16.02 -3.37
N GLY A 307 11.85 15.74 -2.51
CA GLY A 307 10.66 14.98 -2.85
C GLY A 307 9.78 15.69 -3.88
N ALA A 308 9.52 16.99 -3.69
CA ALA A 308 8.74 17.80 -4.60
C ALA A 308 9.37 17.89 -6.01
N MET A 309 10.70 18.02 -6.10
CA MET A 309 11.43 18.02 -7.38
C MET A 309 11.22 16.75 -8.22
N CYS A 310 10.68 15.68 -7.66
CA CYS A 310 10.38 14.43 -8.35
C CYS A 310 8.93 14.33 -8.81
N SER A 311 8.14 15.39 -8.71
CA SER A 311 6.71 15.40 -9.05
C SER A 311 6.38 16.01 -10.42
N PHE A 312 7.34 16.40 -11.23
CA PHE A 312 7.07 16.99 -12.55
C PHE A 312 6.44 15.99 -13.53
N LYS A 313 5.59 16.51 -14.45
CA LYS A 313 5.14 15.78 -15.65
C LYS A 313 6.23 15.72 -16.71
N ASP A 314 7.09 16.74 -16.79
CA ASP A 314 8.19 16.83 -17.76
C ASP A 314 9.31 15.85 -17.44
N GLU A 315 9.54 14.90 -18.35
CA GLU A 315 10.58 13.86 -18.25
C GLU A 315 12.01 14.45 -18.12
N LYS A 316 12.30 15.61 -18.75
CA LYS A 316 13.61 16.26 -18.66
C LYS A 316 13.85 16.83 -17.26
N LEU A 317 12.82 17.36 -16.62
CA LEU A 317 12.90 17.88 -15.26
C LEU A 317 13.01 16.73 -14.23
N LEU A 318 12.32 15.61 -14.44
CA LEU A 318 12.51 14.40 -13.64
C LEU A 318 13.94 13.85 -13.77
N LEU A 319 14.49 13.84 -14.99
CA LEU A 319 15.87 13.43 -15.23
C LEU A 319 16.88 14.38 -14.55
N LYS A 320 16.61 15.70 -14.58
CA LYS A 320 17.40 16.71 -13.85
C LYS A 320 17.39 16.44 -12.34
N SER A 321 16.25 16.07 -11.78
CA SER A 321 16.12 15.71 -10.35
C SER A 321 16.85 14.40 -10.01
N LEU A 322 16.78 13.38 -10.87
CA LEU A 322 17.57 12.15 -10.73
C LEU A 322 19.08 12.44 -10.75
N ASN A 323 19.55 13.26 -11.68
CA ASN A 323 20.96 13.64 -11.77
C ASN A 323 21.40 14.47 -10.55
N PHE A 324 20.54 15.35 -10.05
CA PHE A 324 20.79 16.12 -8.84
C PHE A 324 21.01 15.20 -7.62
N SER A 325 20.29 14.07 -7.53
CA SER A 325 20.48 13.08 -6.47
C SER A 325 21.90 12.49 -6.42
N GLN A 326 22.63 12.52 -7.54
CA GLN A 326 23.99 11.98 -7.65
C GLN A 326 25.09 12.99 -7.28
N THR A 327 24.75 14.28 -7.12
CA THR A 327 25.72 15.33 -6.76
C THR A 327 26.18 15.19 -5.30
N SER A 328 27.19 15.95 -4.90
CA SER A 328 27.66 16.04 -3.53
C SER A 328 26.69 16.80 -2.61
N GLU A 329 25.74 17.54 -3.18
CA GLU A 329 24.71 18.28 -2.42
C GLU A 329 23.72 17.32 -1.73
N VAL A 330 23.50 16.11 -2.28
CA VAL A 330 22.62 15.10 -1.71
C VAL A 330 23.41 14.02 -0.98
N ARG A 331 23.15 13.86 0.31
CA ARG A 331 23.80 12.82 1.13
C ARG A 331 23.50 11.42 0.58
N SER A 332 24.49 10.53 0.63
CA SER A 332 24.37 9.17 0.07
C SER A 332 23.14 8.40 0.60
N GLN A 333 22.80 8.57 1.88
CA GLN A 333 21.62 7.95 2.51
C GLN A 333 20.27 8.46 1.98
N ASN A 334 20.24 9.64 1.34
CA ASN A 334 19.01 10.25 0.82
C ASN A 334 18.87 10.08 -0.70
N MET A 335 19.90 9.55 -1.35
CA MET A 335 19.96 9.42 -2.82
C MET A 335 18.85 8.50 -3.38
N GLN A 336 18.39 7.51 -2.61
CA GLN A 336 17.30 6.65 -3.05
C GLN A 336 15.95 7.37 -3.12
N LEU A 337 15.75 8.48 -2.39
CA LEU A 337 14.45 9.16 -2.34
C LEU A 337 13.98 9.65 -3.72
N PRO A 338 14.79 10.41 -4.52
CA PRO A 338 14.41 10.78 -5.87
C PRO A 338 14.13 9.57 -6.78
N ILE A 339 14.92 8.50 -6.67
CA ILE A 339 14.74 7.30 -7.48
C ILE A 339 13.37 6.66 -7.19
N MET A 340 13.01 6.51 -5.91
CA MET A 340 11.72 5.94 -5.50
C MET A 340 10.54 6.85 -5.88
N LYS A 341 10.69 8.17 -5.71
CA LYS A 341 9.64 9.14 -6.06
C LYS A 341 9.40 9.18 -7.58
N VAL A 342 10.47 9.17 -8.39
CA VAL A 342 10.36 9.11 -9.86
C VAL A 342 9.79 7.75 -10.32
N ALA A 343 10.12 6.65 -9.64
CA ALA A 343 9.51 5.34 -9.92
C ALA A 343 7.99 5.33 -9.68
N ALA A 344 7.52 6.10 -8.70
CA ALA A 344 6.10 6.25 -8.38
C ALA A 344 5.39 7.29 -9.27
N ASN A 345 6.13 8.10 -10.02
CA ASN A 345 5.59 9.09 -10.95
C ASN A 345 5.27 8.41 -12.29
N PRO A 346 4.04 8.48 -12.84
CA PRO A 346 3.67 7.83 -14.09
C PRO A 346 4.55 8.28 -15.28
N TYR A 347 5.00 9.53 -15.31
CA TYR A 347 5.91 10.08 -16.33
C TYR A 347 7.37 9.62 -16.13
N GLY A 348 7.72 9.14 -14.92
CA GLY A 348 9.05 8.62 -14.62
C GLY A 348 9.33 7.24 -15.19
N LYS A 349 8.31 6.46 -15.55
CA LYS A 349 8.43 5.06 -15.97
C LYS A 349 9.38 4.88 -17.15
N LYS A 350 9.28 5.76 -18.17
CA LYS A 350 10.09 5.64 -19.40
C LYS A 350 11.56 6.01 -19.20
N ILE A 351 11.85 6.94 -18.30
CA ILE A 351 13.21 7.48 -18.14
C ILE A 351 14.04 6.74 -17.08
N LEU A 352 13.38 6.17 -16.06
CA LEU A 352 14.09 5.66 -14.89
C LEU A 352 14.93 4.42 -15.21
N TRP A 353 14.43 3.47 -15.99
CA TRP A 353 15.19 2.25 -16.30
C TRP A 353 16.45 2.53 -17.13
N PRO A 354 16.43 3.29 -18.24
CA PRO A 354 17.64 3.71 -18.94
C PRO A 354 18.63 4.46 -18.02
N TRP A 355 18.12 5.36 -17.17
CA TRP A 355 18.95 6.10 -16.23
C TRP A 355 19.62 5.19 -15.19
N LEU A 356 18.88 4.21 -14.63
CA LEU A 356 19.41 3.23 -13.68
C LEU A 356 20.52 2.39 -14.33
N LYS A 357 20.32 1.90 -15.55
CA LYS A 357 21.36 1.13 -16.27
C LYS A 357 22.66 1.90 -16.41
N THR A 358 22.58 3.16 -16.82
CA THR A 358 23.75 4.04 -16.99
C THR A 358 24.45 4.34 -15.67
N ASN A 359 23.69 4.55 -14.60
CA ASN A 359 24.22 4.98 -13.30
C ASN A 359 24.49 3.82 -12.32
N TRP A 360 24.18 2.59 -12.68
CA TRP A 360 24.27 1.43 -11.78
C TRP A 360 25.64 1.24 -11.12
N PRO A 361 26.78 1.33 -11.88
CA PRO A 361 28.11 1.19 -11.26
C PRO A 361 28.38 2.27 -10.22
N LYS A 362 27.97 3.51 -10.51
CA LYS A 362 28.14 4.64 -9.58
C LYS A 362 27.26 4.50 -8.33
N LEU A 363 26.00 4.08 -8.52
CA LEU A 363 25.05 3.84 -7.44
C LEU A 363 25.52 2.72 -6.51
N SER A 364 25.93 1.57 -7.05
CA SER A 364 26.42 0.43 -6.27
C SER A 364 27.71 0.76 -5.49
N LYS A 365 28.60 1.58 -6.07
CA LYS A 365 29.82 2.04 -5.40
C LYS A 365 29.50 3.04 -4.28
N LYS A 366 28.60 4.01 -4.54
CA LYS A 366 28.28 5.11 -3.60
C LYS A 366 27.44 4.64 -2.41
N VAL A 367 26.52 3.71 -2.63
CA VAL A 367 25.67 3.15 -1.54
C VAL A 367 26.41 2.07 -0.75
N GLY A 368 27.33 1.36 -1.39
CA GLY A 368 28.07 0.25 -0.80
C GLY A 368 27.36 -1.11 -0.95
N ARG A 369 28.16 -2.18 -0.97
CA ARG A 369 27.66 -3.55 -1.11
C ARG A 369 26.90 -3.96 0.17
N GLY A 370 25.78 -4.66 0.00
CA GLY A 370 24.98 -5.15 1.14
C GLY A 370 24.19 -4.07 1.90
N ASN A 371 24.21 -2.81 1.43
CA ASN A 371 23.47 -1.73 2.08
C ASN A 371 21.96 -1.86 1.83
N PRO A 372 21.10 -1.87 2.88
CA PRO A 372 19.65 -1.94 2.73
C PRO A 372 19.03 -0.86 1.84
N LEU A 373 19.66 0.30 1.72
CA LEU A 373 19.21 1.39 0.84
C LEU A 373 19.25 0.99 -0.63
N PHE A 374 20.20 0.14 -1.03
CA PHE A 374 20.29 -0.34 -2.40
C PHE A 374 19.14 -1.29 -2.75
N ASN A 375 18.66 -2.07 -1.78
CA ASN A 375 17.46 -2.90 -1.95
C ASN A 375 16.22 -2.06 -2.31
N ARG A 376 16.09 -0.84 -1.78
CA ARG A 376 14.98 0.07 -2.15
C ARG A 376 15.07 0.52 -3.60
N ILE A 377 16.29 0.78 -4.10
CA ILE A 377 16.52 1.11 -5.52
C ILE A 377 16.15 -0.07 -6.41
N VAL A 378 16.60 -1.28 -6.07
CA VAL A 378 16.24 -2.51 -6.79
C VAL A 378 14.72 -2.72 -6.80
N ALA A 379 14.07 -2.62 -5.65
CA ALA A 379 12.63 -2.82 -5.52
C ALA A 379 11.81 -1.81 -6.34
N SER A 380 12.29 -0.55 -6.49
CA SER A 380 11.59 0.50 -7.24
C SER A 380 11.42 0.16 -8.73
N ILE A 381 12.25 -0.72 -9.29
CA ILE A 381 12.15 -1.18 -10.68
C ILE A 381 10.80 -1.84 -10.97
N SER A 382 10.21 -2.50 -9.97
CA SER A 382 8.89 -3.14 -10.11
C SER A 382 7.73 -2.18 -10.39
N SER A 383 7.91 -0.88 -10.14
CA SER A 383 6.89 0.14 -10.38
C SER A 383 6.87 0.66 -11.82
N ILE A 384 7.99 0.50 -12.54
CA ILE A 384 8.19 1.06 -13.88
C ILE A 384 8.17 0.01 -14.99
N ALA A 385 8.39 -1.27 -14.64
CA ALA A 385 8.55 -2.35 -15.60
C ALA A 385 7.24 -3.12 -15.80
N ASP A 386 7.07 -3.64 -16.99
CA ASP A 386 6.11 -4.68 -17.33
C ASP A 386 6.83 -6.03 -17.58
N ASP A 387 6.05 -7.08 -17.83
CA ASP A 387 6.61 -8.42 -18.02
C ASP A 387 7.40 -8.58 -19.33
N SER A 388 7.25 -7.69 -20.32
CA SER A 388 8.09 -7.67 -21.51
C SER A 388 9.55 -7.32 -21.17
N MET A 389 9.74 -6.51 -20.13
CA MET A 389 11.06 -6.08 -19.62
C MET A 389 11.73 -7.10 -18.69
N GLU A 390 10.99 -8.09 -18.16
CA GLU A 390 11.53 -9.03 -17.16
C GLU A 390 12.80 -9.72 -17.60
N LYS A 391 12.86 -10.20 -18.85
CA LYS A 391 14.03 -10.90 -19.41
C LYS A 391 15.25 -10.00 -19.45
N GLU A 392 15.08 -8.75 -19.90
CA GLU A 392 16.15 -7.74 -19.93
C GLU A 392 16.66 -7.44 -18.52
N ILE A 393 15.75 -7.18 -17.58
CA ILE A 393 16.08 -6.86 -16.19
C ILE A 393 16.83 -8.02 -15.53
N ARG A 394 16.37 -9.26 -15.73
CA ARG A 394 17.04 -10.46 -15.22
C ARG A 394 18.46 -10.61 -15.80
N GLN A 395 18.64 -10.39 -17.09
CA GLN A 395 19.96 -10.41 -17.73
C GLN A 395 20.87 -9.29 -17.20
N PHE A 396 20.30 -8.10 -16.97
CA PHE A 396 21.02 -6.97 -16.42
C PHE A 396 21.55 -7.28 -15.01
N PHE A 397 20.73 -7.84 -14.12
CA PHE A 397 21.16 -8.25 -12.77
C PHE A 397 22.29 -9.29 -12.81
N LYS A 398 22.20 -10.26 -13.72
CA LYS A 398 23.28 -11.25 -13.90
C LYS A 398 24.61 -10.63 -14.33
N LYS A 399 24.57 -9.63 -15.22
CA LYS A 399 25.76 -8.93 -15.70
C LYS A 399 26.30 -7.90 -14.69
N ASN A 400 25.47 -7.42 -13.78
CA ASN A 400 25.80 -6.38 -12.82
C ASN A 400 25.51 -6.87 -11.39
N PRO A 401 26.22 -7.87 -10.88
CA PRO A 401 25.96 -8.45 -9.58
C PRO A 401 26.10 -7.43 -8.45
N THR A 402 25.12 -7.42 -7.56
CA THR A 402 25.08 -6.56 -6.38
C THR A 402 24.84 -7.42 -5.14
N PRO A 403 25.92 -7.95 -4.53
CA PRO A 403 25.82 -8.85 -3.39
C PRO A 403 24.95 -8.28 -2.25
N GLY A 404 24.06 -9.12 -1.70
CA GLY A 404 23.09 -8.75 -0.66
C GLY A 404 21.75 -8.22 -1.19
N THR A 405 21.54 -8.23 -2.52
CA THR A 405 20.26 -7.83 -3.13
C THR A 405 19.55 -8.97 -3.86
N GLU A 406 20.09 -10.17 -3.86
CA GLU A 406 19.62 -11.31 -4.66
C GLU A 406 18.15 -11.62 -4.40
N ARG A 407 17.76 -11.68 -3.11
CA ARG A 407 16.36 -11.88 -2.72
C ARG A 407 15.45 -10.75 -3.23
N THR A 408 15.91 -9.50 -3.11
CA THR A 408 15.15 -8.34 -3.58
C THR A 408 15.02 -8.34 -5.09
N GLN A 409 16.04 -8.78 -5.83
CA GLN A 409 15.98 -8.92 -7.29
C GLN A 409 14.90 -9.91 -7.71
N GLU A 410 14.85 -11.11 -7.11
CA GLU A 410 13.81 -12.10 -7.40
C GLU A 410 12.42 -11.59 -7.01
N GLN A 411 12.27 -10.95 -5.86
CA GLN A 411 11.02 -10.31 -5.44
C GLN A 411 10.59 -9.19 -6.40
N THR A 412 11.54 -8.44 -6.95
CA THR A 412 11.27 -7.39 -7.94
C THR A 412 10.73 -7.98 -9.24
N LEU A 413 11.36 -9.04 -9.74
CA LEU A 413 10.91 -9.75 -10.94
C LEU A 413 9.53 -10.40 -10.75
N GLU A 414 9.29 -11.01 -9.60
CA GLU A 414 7.97 -11.53 -9.24
C GLU A 414 6.91 -10.43 -9.22
N ARG A 415 7.21 -9.29 -8.61
CA ARG A 415 6.29 -8.15 -8.54
C ARG A 415 5.99 -7.54 -9.91
N ILE A 416 6.95 -7.51 -10.82
CA ILE A 416 6.73 -7.11 -12.23
C ILE A 416 5.65 -7.99 -12.85
N ARG A 417 5.77 -9.31 -12.73
CA ARG A 417 4.77 -10.26 -13.27
C ARG A 417 3.40 -10.06 -12.64
N ILE A 418 3.34 -9.92 -11.31
CA ILE A 418 2.08 -9.69 -10.57
C ILE A 418 1.42 -8.40 -11.06
N ASN A 419 2.17 -7.31 -11.14
CA ASN A 419 1.67 -6.02 -11.60
C ASN A 419 1.14 -6.08 -13.03
N SER A 420 1.86 -6.74 -13.93
CA SER A 420 1.44 -6.90 -15.33
C SER A 420 0.19 -7.78 -15.47
N LYS A 421 0.11 -8.87 -14.71
CA LYS A 421 -1.09 -9.72 -14.68
C LYS A 421 -2.30 -8.98 -14.12
N PHE A 422 -2.10 -8.19 -13.08
CA PHE A 422 -3.16 -7.38 -12.49
C PHE A 422 -3.70 -6.37 -13.50
N LEU A 423 -2.84 -5.60 -14.17
CA LEU A 423 -3.25 -4.65 -15.19
C LEU A 423 -3.98 -5.33 -16.37
N ARG A 424 -3.52 -6.51 -16.81
CA ARG A 424 -4.22 -7.29 -17.85
C ARG A 424 -5.61 -7.75 -17.43
N ARG A 425 -5.82 -8.09 -16.14
CA ARG A 425 -7.16 -8.40 -15.61
C ARG A 425 -8.04 -7.15 -15.61
N MET A 426 -7.52 -6.01 -15.16
CA MET A 426 -8.25 -4.74 -15.23
C MET A 426 -8.68 -4.43 -16.66
N ARG A 427 -7.80 -4.55 -17.66
CA ARG A 427 -8.18 -4.34 -19.08
C ARG A 427 -9.36 -5.23 -19.50
N LYS A 428 -9.34 -6.53 -19.15
CA LYS A 428 -10.43 -7.46 -19.48
C LYS A 428 -11.74 -7.14 -18.75
N GLU A 429 -11.66 -6.49 -17.61
CA GLU A 429 -12.79 -6.14 -16.77
C GLU A 429 -13.44 -4.83 -17.20
N PHE A 430 -12.64 -3.85 -17.64
CA PHE A 430 -13.10 -2.50 -17.98
C PHE A 430 -13.29 -2.27 -19.48
N ILE A 431 -12.62 -3.04 -20.32
CA ILE A 431 -12.75 -2.97 -21.79
C ILE A 431 -13.47 -4.25 -22.23
N PRO A 432 -14.74 -4.15 -22.67
CA PRO A 432 -15.57 -5.30 -23.07
C PRO A 432 -15.04 -6.04 -24.29
#